data_cc59b2fef8a6fad91856b848b9462537
#
_entry.id   cc59b2fef8a6fad91856b848b9462537
#
_cell.length_a   1.000
_cell.length_b   1.000
_cell.length_c   1.000
_cell.angle_alpha   90.00
_cell.angle_beta   90.00
_cell.angle_gamma   90.00
#
_symmetry.space_group_name_H-M   'P 1'
#
loop_
_entity.id
_entity.type
_entity.pdbx_description
1 polymer ?
#
loop_
_entity_poly.entity_id
_entity_poly.type
_entity_poly.pdbx_seq_one_letter_code
_entity_poly.pdbx_strand_id
1 'polypeptide(L)'
;MAFFVPLHPNIKTMQKVIGIGETILDIIFKDERPRVGEYDSGLQPIGAVPGGSVFNGVISLGRTGINAAFISETGNDRVGRKIIQFLEDNHVDANSINVYPESKSPISLAFLNEKNDAEYIFYKDHPHDRLDFVFPEIQADDIVMFGSYYAVNPVIRQQVQGFLEYAQEHGAILYYDVNFRASHQNEVVKLNANILENLEYADIVRGSKEDFEVLFNKHDAETVYKAQVSFYCKNFIYTQGSEPIEVRGAGGFSRQYPVAPMSTVSTIGAGDNFNAGFVYGLIKKGITREMLVTGLAPELWDALVGEASAFSANVCGSIHNSVDEAFANQKKRELEVCLKEKEENI
;
A
#
# COMPACT_ATOMS: atom_id res chain seq x y z
N MET A 1 27.39 -35.59 27.92
CA MET A 1 27.37 -34.16 28.34
C MET A 1 27.47 -33.33 27.10
N ALA A 2 26.33 -32.90 26.54
CA ALA A 2 26.30 -32.07 25.37
C ALA A 2 26.30 -30.59 25.83
N PHE A 3 27.32 -29.87 25.48
CA PHE A 3 27.43 -28.43 25.75
C PHE A 3 26.39 -27.66 24.90
N PHE A 4 25.39 -27.13 25.56
CA PHE A 4 24.46 -26.16 25.01
C PHE A 4 25.26 -24.84 24.83
N VAL A 5 25.60 -24.49 23.60
CA VAL A 5 26.12 -23.17 23.28
C VAL A 5 24.90 -22.25 23.25
N PRO A 6 24.82 -21.24 24.12
CA PRO A 6 23.73 -20.26 24.02
C PRO A 6 23.88 -19.51 22.70
N LEU A 7 22.85 -19.55 21.90
CA LEU A 7 22.72 -18.67 20.73
C LEU A 7 22.87 -17.22 21.20
N HIS A 8 23.75 -16.48 20.54
CA HIS A 8 23.98 -15.05 20.78
C HIS A 8 22.64 -14.30 20.76
N PRO A 9 22.42 -13.35 21.68
CA PRO A 9 21.22 -12.54 21.68
C PRO A 9 21.22 -11.61 20.47
N ASN A 10 20.14 -11.73 19.67
CA ASN A 10 19.56 -10.72 18.80
C ASN A 10 20.45 -10.06 17.73
N ILE A 11 20.73 -10.79 16.67
CA ILE A 11 20.70 -10.09 15.35
C ILE A 11 19.21 -9.78 15.15
N LYS A 12 18.80 -8.54 15.38
CA LYS A 12 17.45 -8.09 15.06
C LYS A 12 17.30 -8.23 13.53
N THR A 13 16.61 -9.27 13.10
CA THR A 13 16.31 -9.47 11.67
C THR A 13 15.62 -8.20 11.14
N MET A 14 15.91 -7.82 9.90
CA MET A 14 15.25 -6.68 9.28
C MET A 14 13.73 -6.91 9.31
N GLN A 15 12.98 -5.88 9.69
CA GLN A 15 11.51 -5.90 9.68
C GLN A 15 11.00 -6.38 8.31
N LYS A 16 10.04 -7.30 8.34
CA LYS A 16 9.36 -7.81 7.16
C LYS A 16 8.15 -6.94 6.84
N VAL A 17 7.81 -6.81 5.57
CA VAL A 17 6.56 -6.17 5.13
C VAL A 17 5.63 -7.23 4.59
N ILE A 18 4.40 -7.25 5.08
CA ILE A 18 3.33 -8.10 4.57
C ILE A 18 2.22 -7.20 4.03
N GLY A 19 1.98 -7.25 2.73
CA GLY A 19 0.80 -6.63 2.14
C GLY A 19 -0.38 -7.58 2.13
N ILE A 20 -1.57 -7.07 2.43
CA ILE A 20 -2.83 -7.78 2.16
C ILE A 20 -3.73 -6.90 1.32
N GLY A 21 -4.11 -7.38 0.13
CA GLY A 21 -4.86 -6.57 -0.81
C GLY A 21 -5.27 -7.33 -2.06
N GLU A 22 -5.94 -6.66 -2.97
CA GLU A 22 -6.32 -7.24 -4.25
C GLU A 22 -5.13 -7.35 -5.21
N THR A 23 -5.20 -8.37 -6.06
CA THR A 23 -4.40 -8.47 -7.28
C THR A 23 -5.30 -8.27 -8.48
N ILE A 24 -4.85 -7.51 -9.47
CA ILE A 24 -5.61 -7.23 -10.68
C ILE A 24 -4.66 -7.02 -11.86
N LEU A 25 -5.08 -7.38 -13.07
CA LEU A 25 -4.37 -6.98 -14.28
C LEU A 25 -5.03 -5.73 -14.85
N ASP A 26 -4.35 -4.59 -14.77
CA ASP A 26 -4.81 -3.33 -15.36
C ASP A 26 -4.45 -3.31 -16.85
N ILE A 27 -5.47 -3.16 -17.71
CA ILE A 27 -5.30 -2.94 -19.15
C ILE A 27 -5.55 -1.46 -19.40
N ILE A 28 -4.51 -0.73 -19.76
CA ILE A 28 -4.52 0.73 -19.85
C ILE A 28 -4.81 1.15 -21.29
N PHE A 29 -5.80 2.02 -21.46
CA PHE A 29 -6.17 2.65 -22.71
C PHE A 29 -5.94 4.15 -22.61
N LYS A 30 -5.53 4.76 -23.73
CA LYS A 30 -5.58 6.20 -23.89
C LYS A 30 -6.81 6.53 -24.75
N ASP A 31 -7.66 7.39 -24.24
CA ASP A 31 -8.85 7.84 -24.97
C ASP A 31 -8.42 8.81 -26.07
N GLU A 32 -7.98 8.27 -27.21
CA GLU A 32 -7.73 9.05 -28.41
C GLU A 32 -8.98 9.03 -29.28
N ARG A 33 -9.57 10.20 -29.50
CA ARG A 33 -10.73 10.32 -30.40
C ARG A 33 -10.36 9.80 -31.79
N PRO A 34 -11.13 8.89 -32.40
CA PRO A 34 -10.84 8.38 -33.72
C PRO A 34 -10.78 9.55 -34.71
N ARG A 35 -9.73 9.59 -35.53
CA ARG A 35 -9.64 10.55 -36.61
C ARG A 35 -10.72 10.27 -37.65
N VAL A 36 -11.36 11.31 -38.11
CA VAL A 36 -12.44 11.19 -39.11
C VAL A 36 -11.94 10.42 -40.35
N GLY A 37 -12.53 9.24 -40.59
CA GLY A 37 -12.20 8.36 -41.70
C GLY A 37 -11.34 7.15 -41.42
N GLU A 38 -10.89 6.93 -40.16
CA GLU A 38 -10.22 5.73 -39.73
C GLU A 38 -11.23 4.74 -39.09
N TYR A 39 -11.19 3.49 -39.52
CA TYR A 39 -11.97 2.39 -38.93
C TYR A 39 -11.38 1.93 -37.58
N ASP A 40 -10.57 2.75 -36.96
CA ASP A 40 -10.02 2.48 -35.66
C ASP A 40 -11.07 2.79 -34.57
N SER A 41 -11.32 1.83 -33.69
CA SER A 41 -12.26 2.01 -32.57
C SER A 41 -11.82 3.10 -31.56
N GLY A 42 -10.62 3.67 -31.72
CA GLY A 42 -9.99 4.58 -30.75
C GLY A 42 -9.56 3.90 -29.44
N LEU A 43 -9.82 2.60 -29.31
CA LEU A 43 -9.50 1.81 -28.13
C LEU A 43 -8.25 0.96 -28.36
N GLN A 44 -7.06 1.59 -28.34
CA GLN A 44 -5.81 0.85 -28.38
C GLN A 44 -5.21 0.75 -26.97
N PRO A 45 -4.97 -0.48 -26.45
CA PRO A 45 -4.29 -0.62 -25.18
C PRO A 45 -2.84 -0.15 -25.31
N ILE A 46 -2.43 0.75 -24.43
CA ILE A 46 -1.04 1.23 -24.36
C ILE A 46 -0.18 0.35 -23.46
N GLY A 47 -0.79 -0.50 -22.64
CA GLY A 47 -0.09 -1.45 -21.79
C GLY A 47 -1.04 -2.32 -20.98
N ALA A 48 -0.44 -3.37 -20.39
CA ALA A 48 -1.10 -4.20 -19.41
C ALA A 48 -0.09 -4.49 -18.29
N VAL A 49 -0.45 -4.21 -17.04
CA VAL A 49 0.44 -4.33 -15.89
C VAL A 49 -0.33 -4.91 -14.69
N PRO A 50 0.26 -5.87 -13.94
CA PRO A 50 -0.29 -6.25 -12.66
C PRO A 50 -0.34 -5.07 -11.70
N GLY A 51 -1.42 -4.97 -10.94
CA GLY A 51 -1.68 -3.86 -10.03
C GLY A 51 -2.58 -4.24 -8.86
N GLY A 52 -3.00 -3.23 -8.16
CA GLY A 52 -3.72 -3.20 -6.90
C GLY A 52 -3.03 -2.21 -5.97
N SER A 53 -3.77 -1.50 -5.13
CA SER A 53 -3.20 -0.42 -4.34
C SER A 53 -2.05 -0.90 -3.44
N VAL A 54 -2.32 -1.84 -2.53
CA VAL A 54 -1.28 -2.41 -1.65
C VAL A 54 -0.22 -3.17 -2.46
N PHE A 55 -0.63 -3.85 -3.53
CA PHE A 55 0.26 -4.58 -4.44
C PHE A 55 1.36 -3.68 -5.01
N ASN A 56 1.00 -2.51 -5.56
CA ASN A 56 1.94 -1.56 -6.14
C ASN A 56 3.00 -1.10 -5.13
N GLY A 57 2.57 -0.82 -3.89
CA GLY A 57 3.47 -0.46 -2.81
C GLY A 57 4.44 -1.59 -2.43
N VAL A 58 3.93 -2.81 -2.31
CA VAL A 58 4.74 -3.97 -1.94
C VAL A 58 5.75 -4.34 -3.05
N ILE A 59 5.37 -4.23 -4.32
CA ILE A 59 6.31 -4.37 -5.46
C ILE A 59 7.47 -3.37 -5.34
N SER A 60 7.16 -2.12 -5.06
CA SER A 60 8.19 -1.08 -4.89
C SER A 60 9.14 -1.38 -3.73
N LEU A 61 8.61 -1.89 -2.61
CA LEU A 61 9.41 -2.31 -1.47
C LEU A 61 10.30 -3.52 -1.78
N GLY A 62 9.77 -4.56 -2.44
CA GLY A 62 10.55 -5.72 -2.86
C GLY A 62 11.74 -5.32 -3.76
N ARG A 63 11.53 -4.42 -4.73
CA ARG A 63 12.59 -3.86 -5.58
C ARG A 63 13.70 -3.18 -4.78
N THR A 64 13.39 -2.56 -3.64
CA THR A 64 14.39 -1.92 -2.77
C THR A 64 15.14 -2.92 -1.86
N GLY A 65 14.88 -4.22 -1.99
CA GLY A 65 15.53 -5.26 -1.21
C GLY A 65 14.93 -5.50 0.17
N ILE A 66 13.79 -4.91 0.47
CA ILE A 66 13.02 -5.21 1.68
C ILE A 66 12.41 -6.61 1.57
N ASN A 67 12.50 -7.40 2.65
CA ASN A 67 11.82 -8.69 2.74
C ASN A 67 10.30 -8.46 2.74
N ALA A 68 9.64 -8.76 1.63
CA ALA A 68 8.23 -8.48 1.41
C ALA A 68 7.46 -9.74 1.05
N ALA A 69 6.23 -9.87 1.55
CA ALA A 69 5.28 -10.91 1.21
C ALA A 69 3.91 -10.32 0.86
N PHE A 70 3.12 -11.05 0.08
CA PHE A 70 1.80 -10.59 -0.31
C PHE A 70 0.72 -11.65 -0.10
N ILE A 71 -0.35 -11.27 0.58
CA ILE A 71 -1.56 -12.08 0.81
C ILE A 71 -2.64 -11.58 -0.13
N SER A 72 -3.17 -12.47 -0.95
CA SER A 72 -4.24 -12.14 -1.89
C SER A 72 -4.93 -13.38 -2.44
N GLU A 73 -5.72 -13.19 -3.46
CA GLU A 73 -6.37 -14.26 -4.20
C GLU A 73 -6.33 -13.98 -5.71
N THR A 74 -6.30 -15.06 -6.52
CA THR A 74 -6.33 -14.99 -7.98
C THR A 74 -6.94 -16.26 -8.57
N GLY A 75 -7.29 -16.25 -9.85
CA GLY A 75 -7.74 -17.44 -10.58
C GLY A 75 -6.58 -18.31 -11.07
N ASN A 76 -6.84 -19.60 -11.27
CA ASN A 76 -5.91 -20.53 -11.90
C ASN A 76 -5.92 -20.36 -13.42
N ASP A 77 -5.60 -19.19 -13.90
CA ASP A 77 -5.53 -18.89 -15.33
C ASP A 77 -4.17 -18.26 -15.71
N ARG A 78 -4.08 -17.81 -16.96
CA ARG A 78 -2.84 -17.21 -17.46
C ARG A 78 -2.53 -15.86 -16.81
N VAL A 79 -3.58 -15.11 -16.46
CA VAL A 79 -3.44 -13.81 -15.80
C VAL A 79 -2.93 -14.00 -14.37
N GLY A 80 -3.53 -14.92 -13.59
CA GLY A 80 -3.09 -15.21 -12.23
C GLY A 80 -1.64 -15.67 -12.16
N ARG A 81 -1.23 -16.57 -13.07
CA ARG A 81 0.19 -16.97 -13.16
C ARG A 81 1.14 -15.82 -13.49
N LYS A 82 0.70 -14.85 -14.33
CA LYS A 82 1.49 -13.65 -14.61
C LYS A 82 1.58 -12.69 -13.43
N ILE A 83 0.53 -12.57 -12.63
CA ILE A 83 0.54 -11.78 -11.41
C ILE A 83 1.52 -12.38 -10.39
N ILE A 84 1.44 -13.70 -10.15
CA ILE A 84 2.36 -14.40 -9.24
C ILE A 84 3.81 -14.25 -9.71
N GLN A 85 4.08 -14.50 -10.99
CA GLN A 85 5.41 -14.33 -11.56
C GLN A 85 5.94 -12.90 -11.39
N PHE A 86 5.07 -11.90 -11.53
CA PHE A 86 5.46 -10.49 -11.37
C PHE A 86 5.84 -10.18 -9.92
N LEU A 87 5.16 -10.76 -8.91
CA LEU A 87 5.56 -10.66 -7.52
C LEU A 87 6.96 -11.24 -7.30
N GLU A 88 7.18 -12.47 -7.75
CA GLU A 88 8.45 -13.19 -7.62
C GLU A 88 9.60 -12.47 -8.33
N ASP A 89 9.39 -11.99 -9.56
CA ASP A 89 10.37 -11.22 -10.33
C ASP A 89 10.78 -9.91 -9.64
N ASN A 90 9.91 -9.39 -8.76
CA ASN A 90 10.16 -8.20 -7.96
C ASN A 90 10.50 -8.51 -6.48
N HIS A 91 10.95 -9.73 -6.20
CA HIS A 91 11.43 -10.18 -4.89
C HIS A 91 10.36 -10.14 -3.78
N VAL A 92 9.11 -10.37 -4.13
CA VAL A 92 7.99 -10.47 -3.18
C VAL A 92 7.58 -11.93 -3.04
N ASP A 93 7.51 -12.42 -1.80
CA ASP A 93 7.03 -13.77 -1.50
C ASP A 93 5.52 -13.87 -1.81
N ALA A 94 5.15 -14.75 -2.75
CA ALA A 94 3.79 -14.99 -3.22
C ALA A 94 3.17 -16.30 -2.66
N ASN A 95 3.78 -16.94 -1.67
CA ASN A 95 3.29 -18.22 -1.12
C ASN A 95 1.93 -18.10 -0.43
N SER A 96 1.51 -16.90 -0.04
CA SER A 96 0.21 -16.63 0.58
C SER A 96 -0.85 -16.14 -0.41
N ILE A 97 -0.67 -16.41 -1.72
CA ILE A 97 -1.69 -16.14 -2.74
C ILE A 97 -2.60 -17.36 -2.88
N ASN A 98 -3.89 -17.19 -2.59
CA ASN A 98 -4.89 -18.23 -2.86
C ASN A 98 -5.19 -18.30 -4.36
N VAL A 99 -5.01 -19.49 -4.95
CA VAL A 99 -5.28 -19.72 -6.37
C VAL A 99 -6.54 -20.58 -6.52
N TYR A 100 -7.62 -19.98 -7.02
CA TYR A 100 -8.90 -20.65 -7.19
C TYR A 100 -8.98 -21.36 -8.54
N PRO A 101 -9.17 -22.70 -8.58
CA PRO A 101 -9.17 -23.47 -9.81
C PRO A 101 -10.27 -23.06 -10.81
N GLU A 102 -11.45 -22.71 -10.29
CA GLU A 102 -12.65 -22.46 -11.09
C GLU A 102 -12.91 -20.96 -11.38
N SER A 103 -12.18 -20.05 -10.70
CA SER A 103 -12.35 -18.61 -10.86
C SER A 103 -11.44 -18.02 -11.92
N LYS A 104 -11.83 -16.86 -12.45
CA LYS A 104 -11.00 -16.03 -13.32
C LYS A 104 -10.26 -14.96 -12.50
N SER A 105 -9.02 -14.70 -12.89
CA SER A 105 -8.27 -13.61 -12.30
C SER A 105 -8.91 -12.26 -12.61
N PRO A 106 -8.94 -11.32 -11.65
CA PRO A 106 -9.51 -10.00 -11.88
C PRO A 106 -8.74 -9.22 -12.96
N ILE A 107 -9.49 -8.50 -13.79
CA ILE A 107 -8.92 -7.52 -14.73
C ILE A 107 -9.64 -6.19 -14.58
N SER A 108 -8.94 -5.09 -14.86
CA SER A 108 -9.53 -3.78 -15.00
C SER A 108 -9.23 -3.19 -16.38
N LEU A 109 -10.12 -2.34 -16.85
CA LEU A 109 -9.88 -1.46 -17.98
C LEU A 109 -9.69 -0.05 -17.43
N ALA A 110 -8.52 0.54 -17.63
CA ALA A 110 -8.19 1.88 -17.18
C ALA A 110 -8.18 2.83 -18.39
N PHE A 111 -9.07 3.80 -18.44
CA PHE A 111 -9.17 4.79 -19.50
C PHE A 111 -8.56 6.11 -19.03
N LEU A 112 -7.44 6.50 -19.63
CA LEU A 112 -6.78 7.78 -19.33
C LEU A 112 -7.44 8.92 -20.06
N ASN A 113 -7.90 9.95 -19.33
CA ASN A 113 -8.40 11.18 -19.90
C ASN A 113 -7.24 12.12 -20.36
N GLU A 114 -7.58 13.29 -20.91
CA GLU A 114 -6.61 14.30 -21.35
C GLU A 114 -5.67 14.82 -20.24
N LYS A 115 -6.05 14.64 -18.96
CA LYS A 115 -5.24 14.99 -17.78
C LYS A 115 -4.44 13.81 -17.23
N ASN A 116 -4.50 12.66 -17.91
CA ASN A 116 -3.94 11.38 -17.44
C ASN A 116 -4.55 10.85 -16.13
N ASP A 117 -5.77 11.26 -15.78
CA ASP A 117 -6.54 10.63 -14.72
C ASP A 117 -7.23 9.39 -15.29
N ALA A 118 -7.26 8.29 -14.51
CA ALA A 118 -7.81 7.02 -14.96
C ALA A 118 -9.26 6.82 -14.48
N GLU A 119 -10.16 6.48 -15.41
CA GLU A 119 -11.46 5.91 -15.11
C GLU A 119 -11.35 4.38 -15.22
N TYR A 120 -11.87 3.65 -14.22
CA TYR A 120 -11.72 2.20 -14.14
C TYR A 120 -13.04 1.46 -14.31
N ILE A 121 -13.02 0.38 -15.11
CA ILE A 121 -14.08 -0.63 -15.17
C ILE A 121 -13.47 -1.95 -14.70
N PHE A 122 -14.07 -2.55 -13.66
CA PHE A 122 -13.57 -3.78 -13.05
C PHE A 122 -14.36 -5.00 -13.51
N TYR A 123 -13.64 -6.07 -13.86
CA TYR A 123 -14.18 -7.38 -14.17
C TYR A 123 -13.60 -8.37 -13.14
N LYS A 124 -14.44 -8.76 -12.19
CA LYS A 124 -14.05 -9.66 -11.09
C LYS A 124 -14.96 -10.87 -11.07
N ASP A 125 -14.37 -12.06 -10.98
CA ASP A 125 -15.04 -13.30 -10.72
C ASP A 125 -14.80 -13.66 -9.24
N HIS A 126 -15.90 -13.91 -8.52
CA HIS A 126 -15.80 -14.25 -7.09
C HIS A 126 -16.09 -15.74 -6.93
N PRO A 127 -15.15 -16.50 -6.34
CA PRO A 127 -15.37 -17.91 -6.06
C PRO A 127 -16.54 -18.10 -5.09
N HIS A 128 -17.31 -19.17 -5.28
CA HIS A 128 -18.42 -19.52 -4.38
C HIS A 128 -17.92 -19.96 -3.01
N ASP A 129 -16.86 -20.76 -3.00
CA ASP A 129 -16.21 -21.24 -1.78
C ASP A 129 -14.90 -20.47 -1.56
N ARG A 130 -14.69 -19.98 -0.35
CA ARG A 130 -13.48 -19.25 0.04
C ARG A 130 -12.49 -20.18 0.70
N LEU A 131 -11.23 -20.07 0.28
CA LEU A 131 -10.12 -20.73 0.97
C LEU A 131 -9.70 -19.89 2.18
N ASP A 132 -9.25 -20.56 3.21
CA ASP A 132 -8.60 -19.89 4.34
C ASP A 132 -7.25 -19.34 3.90
N PHE A 133 -6.91 -18.14 4.37
CA PHE A 133 -5.59 -17.58 4.12
C PHE A 133 -4.53 -18.36 4.89
N VAL A 134 -3.42 -18.65 4.22
CA VAL A 134 -2.20 -19.10 4.88
C VAL A 134 -1.46 -17.86 5.35
N PHE A 135 -1.49 -17.61 6.66
CA PHE A 135 -0.82 -16.46 7.24
C PHE A 135 0.70 -16.66 7.23
N PRO A 136 1.47 -15.70 6.72
CA PRO A 136 2.92 -15.74 6.87
C PRO A 136 3.31 -15.54 8.33
N GLU A 137 4.47 -16.04 8.71
CA GLU A 137 5.03 -15.79 10.05
C GLU A 137 5.24 -14.27 10.24
N ILE A 138 4.81 -13.77 11.39
CA ILE A 138 4.93 -12.36 11.79
C ILE A 138 5.73 -12.27 13.09
N GLN A 139 6.65 -11.31 13.13
CA GLN A 139 7.41 -10.95 14.34
C GLN A 139 7.03 -9.53 14.78
N ALA A 140 7.38 -9.21 16.03
CA ALA A 140 7.14 -7.87 16.56
C ALA A 140 7.85 -6.81 15.69
N ASP A 141 7.18 -5.71 15.46
CA ASP A 141 7.58 -4.58 14.60
C ASP A 141 7.60 -4.89 13.09
N ASP A 142 7.26 -6.11 12.63
CA ASP A 142 6.95 -6.33 11.21
C ASP A 142 5.80 -5.41 10.78
N ILE A 143 5.74 -5.07 9.50
CA ILE A 143 4.77 -4.08 9.03
C ILE A 143 3.74 -4.75 8.15
N VAL A 144 2.46 -4.59 8.51
CA VAL A 144 1.33 -5.03 7.69
C VAL A 144 0.72 -3.82 6.98
N MET A 145 0.74 -3.86 5.65
CA MET A 145 0.07 -2.88 4.80
C MET A 145 -1.27 -3.42 4.33
N PHE A 146 -2.34 -2.70 4.60
CA PHE A 146 -3.69 -3.07 4.18
C PHE A 146 -4.52 -1.84 3.82
N GLY A 147 -5.58 -2.03 3.05
CA GLY A 147 -6.42 -0.90 2.67
C GLY A 147 -7.32 -1.16 1.48
N SER A 148 -7.77 -0.05 0.86
CA SER A 148 -8.64 -0.07 -0.30
C SER A 148 -9.97 -0.79 -0.03
N TYR A 149 -10.76 -1.01 -1.08
CA TYR A 149 -11.99 -1.78 -0.99
C TYR A 149 -11.76 -3.22 -0.48
N TYR A 150 -10.60 -3.81 -0.76
CA TYR A 150 -10.26 -5.15 -0.32
C TYR A 150 -10.37 -5.31 1.20
N ALA A 151 -9.87 -4.34 1.95
CA ALA A 151 -9.88 -4.37 3.41
C ALA A 151 -11.29 -4.25 4.03
N VAL A 152 -12.25 -3.71 3.29
CA VAL A 152 -13.64 -3.50 3.76
C VAL A 152 -14.66 -4.40 3.06
N ASN A 153 -14.23 -5.21 2.07
CA ASN A 153 -15.08 -6.07 1.27
C ASN A 153 -15.81 -7.11 2.16
N PRO A 154 -17.15 -7.09 2.23
CA PRO A 154 -17.90 -7.98 3.11
C PRO A 154 -17.70 -9.48 2.81
N VAL A 155 -17.33 -9.81 1.57
CA VAL A 155 -17.16 -11.20 1.13
C VAL A 155 -15.95 -11.86 1.77
N ILE A 156 -14.89 -11.09 2.01
CA ILE A 156 -13.62 -11.58 2.58
C ILE A 156 -13.32 -10.95 3.95
N ARG A 157 -14.27 -10.20 4.52
CA ARG A 157 -14.03 -9.44 5.76
C ARG A 157 -13.54 -10.31 6.90
N GLN A 158 -14.10 -11.49 7.06
CA GLN A 158 -13.73 -12.39 8.15
C GLN A 158 -12.26 -12.83 8.04
N GLN A 159 -11.78 -13.13 6.83
CA GLN A 159 -10.39 -13.52 6.59
C GLN A 159 -9.43 -12.34 6.84
N VAL A 160 -9.79 -11.15 6.34
CA VAL A 160 -9.00 -9.93 6.57
C VAL A 160 -8.92 -9.61 8.05
N GLN A 161 -10.05 -9.62 8.75
CA GLN A 161 -10.11 -9.38 10.20
C GLN A 161 -9.24 -10.38 10.96
N GLY A 162 -9.38 -11.67 10.70
CA GLY A 162 -8.58 -12.71 11.36
C GLY A 162 -7.08 -12.52 11.13
N PHE A 163 -6.67 -12.02 9.96
CA PHE A 163 -5.27 -11.69 9.71
C PHE A 163 -4.81 -10.43 10.48
N LEU A 164 -5.64 -9.38 10.54
CA LEU A 164 -5.29 -8.16 11.30
C LEU A 164 -5.20 -8.44 12.81
N GLU A 165 -6.10 -9.26 13.35
CA GLU A 165 -6.04 -9.73 14.74
C GLU A 165 -4.75 -10.51 15.00
N TYR A 166 -4.42 -11.49 14.13
CA TYR A 166 -3.18 -12.26 14.22
C TYR A 166 -1.95 -11.34 14.18
N ALA A 167 -1.91 -10.36 13.29
CA ALA A 167 -0.80 -9.42 13.18
C ALA A 167 -0.66 -8.53 14.43
N GLN A 168 -1.78 -8.06 14.98
CA GLN A 168 -1.81 -7.25 16.20
C GLN A 168 -1.33 -8.03 17.42
N GLU A 169 -1.74 -9.29 17.56
CA GLU A 169 -1.30 -10.21 18.64
C GLU A 169 0.21 -10.48 18.60
N HIS A 170 0.81 -10.47 17.40
CA HIS A 170 2.25 -10.64 17.21
C HIS A 170 3.04 -9.32 17.26
N GLY A 171 2.39 -8.21 17.57
CA GLY A 171 3.04 -6.90 17.75
C GLY A 171 3.49 -6.23 16.46
N ALA A 172 2.90 -6.57 15.33
CA ALA A 172 3.16 -5.89 14.05
C ALA A 172 2.68 -4.44 14.07
N ILE A 173 3.28 -3.62 13.22
CA ILE A 173 2.82 -2.26 12.90
C ILE A 173 1.78 -2.36 11.80
N LEU A 174 0.57 -1.87 12.05
CA LEU A 174 -0.55 -1.92 11.11
C LEU A 174 -0.69 -0.57 10.39
N TYR A 175 -0.36 -0.56 9.09
CA TYR A 175 -0.45 0.61 8.20
C TYR A 175 -1.69 0.51 7.34
N TYR A 176 -2.69 1.35 7.59
CA TYR A 176 -3.95 1.40 6.86
C TYR A 176 -3.97 2.53 5.84
N ASP A 177 -4.08 2.19 4.55
CA ASP A 177 -4.40 3.14 3.48
C ASP A 177 -5.89 3.07 3.14
N VAL A 178 -6.62 4.13 3.43
CA VAL A 178 -8.07 4.19 3.23
C VAL A 178 -8.44 3.90 1.79
N ASN A 179 -7.87 4.63 0.84
CA ASN A 179 -7.99 4.48 -0.61
C ASN A 179 -9.40 4.03 -1.07
N PHE A 180 -10.42 4.78 -0.66
CA PHE A 180 -11.82 4.47 -0.91
C PHE A 180 -12.36 5.23 -2.13
N ARG A 181 -12.50 4.54 -3.24
CA ARG A 181 -12.88 5.13 -4.51
C ARG A 181 -14.33 5.62 -4.54
N ALA A 182 -14.60 6.72 -5.26
CA ALA A 182 -15.94 7.27 -5.47
C ALA A 182 -16.93 6.27 -6.12
N SER A 183 -16.42 5.28 -6.89
CA SER A 183 -17.24 4.19 -7.44
C SER A 183 -17.99 3.37 -6.38
N HIS A 184 -17.50 3.36 -5.13
CA HIS A 184 -18.10 2.65 -3.99
C HIS A 184 -18.91 3.56 -3.06
N GLN A 185 -19.16 4.81 -3.44
CA GLN A 185 -19.88 5.79 -2.60
C GLN A 185 -21.24 5.27 -2.11
N ASN A 186 -21.96 4.55 -2.94
CA ASN A 186 -23.28 3.98 -2.60
C ASN A 186 -23.19 2.87 -1.54
N GLU A 187 -22.01 2.34 -1.28
CA GLU A 187 -21.79 1.26 -0.30
C GLU A 187 -21.31 1.79 1.06
N VAL A 188 -20.99 3.07 1.19
CA VAL A 188 -20.40 3.68 2.41
C VAL A 188 -21.17 3.29 3.67
N VAL A 189 -22.50 3.41 3.66
CA VAL A 189 -23.33 3.08 4.83
C VAL A 189 -23.21 1.60 5.23
N LYS A 190 -23.16 0.70 4.25
CA LYS A 190 -23.01 -0.75 4.45
C LYS A 190 -21.62 -1.11 4.98
N LEU A 191 -20.59 -0.39 4.53
CA LEU A 191 -19.19 -0.67 4.82
C LEU A 191 -18.66 0.10 6.04
N ASN A 192 -19.44 1.02 6.60
CA ASN A 192 -18.99 1.92 7.67
C ASN A 192 -18.42 1.17 8.89
N ALA A 193 -19.04 0.07 9.30
CA ALA A 193 -18.53 -0.73 10.42
C ALA A 193 -17.11 -1.25 10.14
N ASN A 194 -16.87 -1.81 8.94
CA ASN A 194 -15.57 -2.34 8.55
C ASN A 194 -14.50 -1.22 8.42
N ILE A 195 -14.93 -0.02 8.00
CA ILE A 195 -14.04 1.16 7.92
C ILE A 195 -13.59 1.56 9.33
N LEU A 196 -14.52 1.67 10.28
CA LEU A 196 -14.21 2.06 11.65
C LEU A 196 -13.33 1.01 12.35
N GLU A 197 -13.61 -0.28 12.16
CA GLU A 197 -12.75 -1.36 12.67
C GLU A 197 -11.33 -1.28 12.10
N ASN A 198 -11.17 -0.95 10.80
CA ASN A 198 -9.84 -0.76 10.22
C ASN A 198 -9.09 0.43 10.85
N LEU A 199 -9.80 1.53 11.19
CA LEU A 199 -9.20 2.64 11.94
C LEU A 199 -8.74 2.20 13.33
N GLU A 200 -9.48 1.28 13.98
CA GLU A 200 -9.16 0.76 15.32
C GLU A 200 -7.94 -0.17 15.30
N TYR A 201 -7.79 -1.01 14.26
CA TYR A 201 -6.60 -1.84 14.10
C TYR A 201 -5.33 -1.03 13.80
N ALA A 202 -5.46 0.10 13.12
CA ALA A 202 -4.34 0.82 12.54
C ALA A 202 -3.46 1.52 13.58
N ASP A 203 -2.15 1.32 13.51
CA ASP A 203 -1.14 2.15 14.20
C ASP A 203 -0.86 3.44 13.39
N ILE A 204 -1.06 3.40 12.07
CA ILE A 204 -0.95 4.55 11.15
C ILE A 204 -2.11 4.51 10.16
N VAL A 205 -2.82 5.61 10.02
CA VAL A 205 -3.86 5.80 9.00
C VAL A 205 -3.40 6.82 7.97
N ARG A 206 -3.44 6.43 6.70
CA ARG A 206 -3.26 7.35 5.59
C ARG A 206 -4.52 7.38 4.73
N GLY A 207 -4.88 8.53 4.24
CA GLY A 207 -5.92 8.68 3.22
C GLY A 207 -5.78 10.00 2.46
N SER A 208 -6.40 10.05 1.29
CA SER A 208 -6.47 11.26 0.49
C SER A 208 -7.69 12.11 0.87
N LYS A 209 -7.68 13.37 0.45
CA LYS A 209 -8.82 14.27 0.57
C LYS A 209 -10.08 13.65 -0.04
N GLU A 210 -9.93 13.06 -1.23
CA GLU A 210 -11.02 12.42 -1.96
C GLU A 210 -11.63 11.25 -1.17
N ASP A 211 -10.80 10.45 -0.50
CA ASP A 211 -11.27 9.33 0.34
C ASP A 211 -12.20 9.83 1.45
N PHE A 212 -11.79 10.87 2.15
CA PHE A 212 -12.54 11.39 3.30
C PHE A 212 -13.75 12.25 2.89
N GLU A 213 -13.71 12.86 1.71
CA GLU A 213 -14.88 13.48 1.10
C GLU A 213 -15.97 12.43 0.79
N VAL A 214 -15.58 11.30 0.20
CA VAL A 214 -16.51 10.20 -0.12
C VAL A 214 -17.05 9.55 1.13
N LEU A 215 -16.18 9.24 2.10
CA LEU A 215 -16.56 8.49 3.30
C LEU A 215 -17.35 9.32 4.30
N PHE A 216 -16.93 10.55 4.55
CA PHE A 216 -17.40 11.32 5.71
C PHE A 216 -17.92 12.72 5.34
N ASN A 217 -17.89 13.07 4.05
CA ASN A 217 -18.21 14.43 3.60
C ASN A 217 -17.39 15.49 4.36
N LYS A 218 -16.06 15.24 4.49
CA LYS A 218 -15.10 16.13 5.17
C LYS A 218 -14.01 16.51 4.18
N HIS A 219 -13.60 17.80 4.21
CA HIS A 219 -12.78 18.40 3.15
C HIS A 219 -11.41 18.89 3.64
N ASP A 220 -11.11 18.74 4.94
CA ASP A 220 -9.85 19.17 5.53
C ASP A 220 -9.35 18.17 6.59
N ALA A 221 -8.02 18.11 6.74
CA ALA A 221 -7.35 17.16 7.62
C ALA A 221 -7.73 17.32 9.10
N GLU A 222 -7.93 18.55 9.57
CA GLU A 222 -8.22 18.82 10.97
C GLU A 222 -9.60 18.28 11.34
N THR A 223 -10.60 18.54 10.51
CA THR A 223 -11.97 18.06 10.74
C THR A 223 -12.04 16.53 10.63
N VAL A 224 -11.36 15.93 9.64
CA VAL A 224 -11.25 14.46 9.49
C VAL A 224 -10.62 13.85 10.74
N TYR A 225 -9.47 14.38 11.14
CA TYR A 225 -8.74 13.86 12.29
C TYR A 225 -9.56 13.93 13.56
N LYS A 226 -10.08 15.11 13.92
CA LYS A 226 -10.84 15.31 15.17
C LYS A 226 -12.16 14.56 15.23
N ALA A 227 -12.88 14.50 14.11
CA ALA A 227 -14.23 13.95 14.10
C ALA A 227 -14.28 12.43 13.82
N GLN A 228 -13.22 11.85 13.23
CA GLN A 228 -13.24 10.46 12.78
C GLN A 228 -12.03 9.67 13.26
N VAL A 229 -10.80 10.08 12.89
CA VAL A 229 -9.60 9.24 13.05
C VAL A 229 -9.07 9.23 14.48
N SER A 230 -9.02 10.39 15.18
CA SER A 230 -8.33 10.54 16.47
C SER A 230 -8.93 9.72 17.61
N PHE A 231 -10.15 9.23 17.46
CA PHE A 231 -10.77 8.31 18.42
C PHE A 231 -10.11 6.93 18.42
N TYR A 232 -9.58 6.51 17.27
CA TYR A 232 -9.03 5.19 17.02
C TYR A 232 -7.52 5.21 16.86
N CYS A 233 -6.99 6.06 15.99
CA CYS A 233 -5.56 6.15 15.66
C CYS A 233 -5.01 7.56 15.89
N LYS A 234 -3.79 7.66 16.45
CA LYS A 234 -3.13 8.94 16.69
C LYS A 234 -2.24 9.39 15.54
N ASN A 235 -1.74 8.45 14.73
CA ASN A 235 -0.83 8.73 13.64
C ASN A 235 -1.62 8.78 12.32
N PHE A 236 -1.77 9.98 11.79
CA PHE A 236 -2.63 10.25 10.65
C PHE A 236 -1.89 11.06 9.58
N ILE A 237 -2.02 10.62 8.34
CA ILE A 237 -1.43 11.26 7.16
C ILE A 237 -2.55 11.57 6.17
N TYR A 238 -2.69 12.84 5.86
CA TYR A 238 -3.68 13.35 4.92
C TYR A 238 -2.97 13.89 3.69
N THR A 239 -3.28 13.36 2.51
CA THR A 239 -2.72 13.79 1.23
C THR A 239 -3.78 14.45 0.37
N GLN A 240 -3.38 15.43 -0.45
CA GLN A 240 -4.30 16.22 -1.26
C GLN A 240 -3.67 16.66 -2.58
N GLY A 241 -3.10 15.68 -3.31
CA GLY A 241 -2.45 15.91 -4.61
C GLY A 241 -1.24 16.80 -4.51
N SER A 242 -1.26 17.97 -5.15
CA SER A 242 -0.18 18.96 -5.14
C SER A 242 -0.19 19.89 -3.93
N GLU A 243 -1.24 19.84 -3.12
CA GLU A 243 -1.34 20.61 -1.89
C GLU A 243 -0.50 19.98 -0.77
N PRO A 244 -0.19 20.73 0.32
CA PRO A 244 0.65 20.21 1.39
C PRO A 244 0.10 18.91 2.01
N ILE A 245 1.00 17.98 2.33
CA ILE A 245 0.71 16.78 3.11
C ILE A 245 0.55 17.21 4.57
N GLU A 246 -0.53 16.79 5.22
CA GLU A 246 -0.75 17.07 6.63
C GLU A 246 -0.55 15.83 7.47
N VAL A 247 0.22 15.95 8.55
CA VAL A 247 0.52 14.85 9.47
C VAL A 247 0.09 15.21 10.88
N ARG A 248 -0.52 14.25 11.55
CA ARG A 248 -0.78 14.25 12.99
C ARG A 248 -0.13 13.02 13.58
N GLY A 249 0.47 13.15 14.75
CA GLY A 249 1.14 12.05 15.44
C GLY A 249 0.83 12.00 16.93
N ALA A 250 1.09 10.88 17.55
CA ALA A 250 1.05 10.73 19.00
C ALA A 250 1.93 11.81 19.67
N GLY A 251 1.62 12.15 20.92
CA GLY A 251 2.31 13.24 21.61
C GLY A 251 1.89 14.66 21.16
N GLY A 252 0.84 14.77 20.32
CA GLY A 252 0.34 16.06 19.84
C GLY A 252 1.12 16.64 18.66
N PHE A 253 1.92 15.81 17.97
CA PHE A 253 2.62 16.26 16.77
C PHE A 253 1.64 16.67 15.66
N SER A 254 1.93 17.79 15.02
CA SER A 254 1.17 18.32 13.88
C SER A 254 2.08 19.13 12.97
N ARG A 255 2.17 18.76 11.70
CA ARG A 255 2.99 19.46 10.70
C ARG A 255 2.40 19.33 9.31
N GLN A 256 2.63 20.36 8.50
CA GLN A 256 2.37 20.37 7.05
C GLN A 256 3.68 20.29 6.30
N TYR A 257 3.70 19.50 5.22
CA TYR A 257 4.86 19.31 4.34
C TYR A 257 4.50 19.74 2.93
N PRO A 258 5.22 20.71 2.36
CA PRO A 258 4.95 21.15 1.00
C PRO A 258 5.28 20.02 0.00
N VAL A 259 4.45 19.91 -1.03
CA VAL A 259 4.73 19.03 -2.18
C VAL A 259 5.57 19.82 -3.18
N ALA A 260 6.72 19.28 -3.56
CA ALA A 260 7.56 19.93 -4.56
C ALA A 260 6.91 19.90 -5.95
N PRO A 261 6.88 21.01 -6.67
CA PRO A 261 6.40 21.03 -8.05
C PRO A 261 7.22 20.08 -8.93
N MET A 262 6.54 19.27 -9.73
CA MET A 262 7.17 18.33 -10.65
C MET A 262 6.40 18.22 -11.97
N SER A 263 7.10 17.81 -13.02
CA SER A 263 6.44 17.42 -14.27
C SER A 263 5.87 16.01 -14.10
N THR A 264 4.56 15.88 -14.16
CA THR A 264 3.85 14.62 -13.96
C THR A 264 3.50 13.98 -15.30
N VAL A 265 3.89 12.73 -15.49
CA VAL A 265 3.50 11.89 -16.63
C VAL A 265 2.19 11.16 -16.33
N SER A 266 2.07 10.62 -15.12
CA SER A 266 0.88 9.92 -14.64
C SER A 266 0.79 10.05 -13.11
N THR A 267 -0.42 10.08 -12.55
CA THR A 267 -0.66 10.03 -11.11
C THR A 267 -1.01 8.63 -10.61
N ILE A 268 -1.10 7.65 -11.52
CA ILE A 268 -1.42 6.26 -11.17
C ILE A 268 -0.33 5.71 -10.25
N GLY A 269 -0.74 5.13 -9.13
CA GLY A 269 0.17 4.56 -8.14
C GLY A 269 0.93 5.56 -7.27
N ALA A 270 0.72 6.88 -7.42
CA ALA A 270 1.40 7.90 -6.61
C ALA A 270 1.12 7.72 -5.11
N GLY A 271 -0.14 7.50 -4.72
CA GLY A 271 -0.55 7.21 -3.36
C GLY A 271 0.02 5.90 -2.83
N ASP A 272 -0.03 4.85 -3.64
CA ASP A 272 0.48 3.52 -3.30
C ASP A 272 1.99 3.56 -3.01
N ASN A 273 2.72 4.33 -3.82
CA ASN A 273 4.16 4.51 -3.65
C ASN A 273 4.53 5.51 -2.57
N PHE A 274 3.67 6.47 -2.27
CA PHE A 274 3.79 7.27 -1.04
C PHE A 274 3.79 6.34 0.20
N ASN A 275 2.86 5.40 0.26
CA ASN A 275 2.77 4.40 1.33
C ASN A 275 4.04 3.54 1.38
N ALA A 276 4.51 3.06 0.23
CA ALA A 276 5.75 2.29 0.14
C ALA A 276 6.96 3.07 0.66
N GLY A 277 7.11 4.33 0.26
CA GLY A 277 8.19 5.19 0.73
C GLY A 277 8.12 5.48 2.22
N PHE A 278 6.92 5.66 2.76
CA PHE A 278 6.72 5.82 4.20
C PHE A 278 7.15 4.57 4.97
N VAL A 279 6.71 3.39 4.52
CA VAL A 279 7.08 2.09 5.10
C VAL A 279 8.58 1.81 4.97
N TYR A 280 9.17 2.13 3.80
CA TYR A 280 10.63 2.09 3.63
C TYR A 280 11.34 2.96 4.68
N GLY A 281 10.83 4.16 4.93
CA GLY A 281 11.34 5.06 5.96
C GLY A 281 11.26 4.47 7.36
N LEU A 282 10.13 3.82 7.73
CA LEU A 282 9.97 3.13 9.01
C LEU A 282 11.09 2.10 9.22
N ILE A 283 11.34 1.25 8.23
CA ILE A 283 12.38 0.21 8.29
C ILE A 283 13.77 0.84 8.36
N LYS A 284 14.06 1.80 7.47
CA LYS A 284 15.35 2.49 7.42
C LYS A 284 15.71 3.17 8.74
N LYS A 285 14.71 3.74 9.43
CA LYS A 285 14.90 4.38 10.74
C LYS A 285 14.78 3.40 11.91
N GLY A 286 14.32 2.17 11.70
CA GLY A 286 14.10 1.17 12.74
C GLY A 286 12.98 1.58 13.70
N ILE A 287 11.92 2.15 13.16
CA ILE A 287 10.75 2.56 13.95
C ILE A 287 10.04 1.32 14.45
N THR A 288 9.77 1.29 15.75
CA THR A 288 9.01 0.24 16.42
C THR A 288 7.57 0.68 16.67
N ARG A 289 6.68 -0.29 16.91
CA ARG A 289 5.30 0.00 17.29
C ARG A 289 5.23 0.85 18.57
N GLU A 290 6.08 0.57 19.55
CA GLU A 290 6.15 1.34 20.80
C GLU A 290 6.48 2.82 20.54
N MET A 291 7.40 3.11 19.62
CA MET A 291 7.75 4.48 19.24
C MET A 291 6.55 5.22 18.61
N LEU A 292 5.74 4.53 17.79
CA LEU A 292 4.52 5.12 17.20
C LEU A 292 3.46 5.44 18.27
N VAL A 293 3.33 4.60 19.28
CA VAL A 293 2.39 4.80 20.39
C VAL A 293 2.84 5.94 21.31
N THR A 294 4.14 6.02 21.62
CA THR A 294 4.69 7.03 22.53
C THR A 294 4.90 8.40 21.87
N GLY A 295 5.05 8.42 20.55
CA GLY A 295 5.25 9.60 19.73
C GLY A 295 6.66 9.70 19.15
N LEU A 296 6.74 9.97 17.85
CA LEU A 296 8.00 10.16 17.13
C LEU A 296 8.54 11.58 17.29
N ALA A 297 9.86 11.71 17.37
CA ALA A 297 10.52 13.01 17.26
C ALA A 297 10.23 13.66 15.88
N PRO A 298 10.14 15.00 15.82
CA PRO A 298 9.82 15.71 14.57
C PRO A 298 10.72 15.33 13.39
N GLU A 299 12.01 15.12 13.63
CA GLU A 299 13.03 14.76 12.62
C GLU A 299 12.75 13.38 12.00
N LEU A 300 12.16 12.47 12.77
CA LEU A 300 11.74 11.16 12.25
C LEU A 300 10.55 11.32 11.29
N TRP A 301 9.55 12.12 11.66
CA TRP A 301 8.45 12.45 10.76
C TRP A 301 8.93 13.09 9.45
N ASP A 302 9.89 14.04 9.54
CA ASP A 302 10.49 14.68 8.37
C ASP A 302 11.15 13.66 7.45
N ALA A 303 11.88 12.70 8.03
CA ALA A 303 12.53 11.63 7.27
C ALA A 303 11.50 10.68 6.62
N LEU A 304 10.45 10.28 7.34
CA LEU A 304 9.41 9.38 6.83
C LEU A 304 8.65 10.02 5.66
N VAL A 305 8.20 11.27 5.83
CA VAL A 305 7.47 11.99 4.77
C VAL A 305 8.39 12.29 3.58
N GLY A 306 9.68 12.55 3.82
CA GLY A 306 10.68 12.73 2.78
C GLY A 306 10.84 11.49 1.90
N GLU A 307 10.96 10.30 2.50
CA GLU A 307 11.02 9.03 1.74
C GLU A 307 9.70 8.78 1.00
N ALA A 308 8.56 8.97 1.65
CA ALA A 308 7.24 8.83 1.04
C ALA A 308 7.07 9.71 -0.21
N SER A 309 7.47 10.98 -0.10
CA SER A 309 7.42 11.94 -1.21
C SER A 309 8.38 11.56 -2.35
N ALA A 310 9.57 11.04 -2.04
CA ALA A 310 10.54 10.61 -3.04
C ALA A 310 10.04 9.41 -3.87
N PHE A 311 9.43 8.41 -3.23
CA PHE A 311 8.84 7.26 -3.93
C PHE A 311 7.65 7.69 -4.81
N SER A 312 6.74 8.50 -4.28
CA SER A 312 5.61 9.05 -5.02
C SER A 312 6.07 9.86 -6.24
N ALA A 313 7.07 10.72 -6.07
CA ALA A 313 7.62 11.53 -7.15
C ALA A 313 8.27 10.68 -8.25
N ASN A 314 8.99 9.61 -7.92
CA ASN A 314 9.58 8.70 -8.89
C ASN A 314 8.50 8.10 -9.81
N VAL A 315 7.41 7.59 -9.22
CA VAL A 315 6.30 6.97 -9.98
C VAL A 315 5.57 8.00 -10.84
N CYS A 316 5.33 9.21 -10.34
CA CYS A 316 4.70 10.28 -11.13
C CYS A 316 5.49 10.66 -12.39
N GLY A 317 6.78 10.36 -12.47
CA GLY A 317 7.63 10.59 -13.63
C GLY A 317 7.47 9.56 -14.76
N SER A 318 6.62 8.54 -14.61
CA SER A 318 6.44 7.45 -15.58
C SER A 318 4.97 7.03 -15.72
N ILE A 319 4.72 6.06 -16.61
CA ILE A 319 3.40 5.41 -16.74
C ILE A 319 3.28 4.15 -15.86
N HIS A 320 4.36 3.79 -15.15
CA HIS A 320 4.37 2.61 -14.29
C HIS A 320 3.81 2.93 -12.92
N ASN A 321 3.20 1.94 -12.26
CA ASN A 321 2.57 2.05 -10.96
C ASN A 321 3.48 1.63 -9.79
N SER A 322 4.77 1.42 -10.04
CA SER A 322 5.80 1.10 -9.05
C SER A 322 7.12 1.80 -9.42
N VAL A 323 8.01 2.00 -8.45
CA VAL A 323 9.30 2.69 -8.66
C VAL A 323 10.16 2.00 -9.71
N ASP A 324 10.91 2.79 -10.47
CA ASP A 324 11.83 2.24 -11.47
C ASP A 324 13.06 1.54 -10.84
N GLU A 325 13.74 0.73 -11.65
CA GLU A 325 14.91 -0.05 -11.19
C GLU A 325 16.08 0.83 -10.72
N ALA A 326 16.31 1.96 -11.34
CA ALA A 326 17.43 2.84 -10.99
C ALA A 326 17.22 3.45 -9.60
N PHE A 327 16.01 3.96 -9.35
CA PHE A 327 15.59 4.48 -8.03
C PHE A 327 15.61 3.36 -6.98
N ALA A 328 15.03 2.21 -7.28
CA ALA A 328 15.00 1.07 -6.36
C ALA A 328 16.40 0.63 -5.96
N ASN A 329 17.33 0.50 -6.92
CA ASN A 329 18.73 0.16 -6.67
C ASN A 329 19.47 1.22 -5.83
N GLN A 330 19.14 2.50 -6.01
CA GLN A 330 19.65 3.56 -5.14
C GLN A 330 19.15 3.35 -3.71
N LYS A 331 17.87 3.17 -3.52
CA LYS A 331 17.24 2.96 -2.20
C LYS A 331 17.76 1.71 -1.50
N LYS A 332 17.97 0.63 -2.24
CA LYS A 332 18.60 -0.59 -1.73
C LYS A 332 19.98 -0.33 -1.14
N ARG A 333 20.83 0.40 -1.86
CA ARG A 333 22.17 0.77 -1.35
C ARG A 333 22.11 1.66 -0.11
N GLU A 334 21.18 2.64 -0.09
CA GLU A 334 20.98 3.49 1.09
C GLU A 334 20.56 2.67 2.32
N LEU A 335 19.68 1.68 2.14
CA LEU A 335 19.23 0.78 3.21
C LEU A 335 20.39 -0.08 3.72
N GLU A 336 21.16 -0.71 2.81
CA GLU A 336 22.32 -1.54 3.16
C GLU A 336 23.38 -0.79 3.97
N VAL A 337 23.65 0.48 3.61
CA VAL A 337 24.59 1.33 4.38
C VAL A 337 24.03 1.59 5.78
N CYS A 338 22.75 1.98 5.88
CA CYS A 338 22.13 2.27 7.16
C CYS A 338 22.10 1.05 8.10
N LEU A 339 21.87 -0.16 7.56
CA LEU A 339 21.89 -1.39 8.36
C LEU A 339 23.28 -1.71 8.88
N LYS A 340 24.33 -1.59 8.06
CA LYS A 340 25.72 -1.80 8.49
C LYS A 340 26.13 -0.85 9.61
N GLU A 341 25.79 0.45 9.47
CA GLU A 341 26.09 1.45 10.52
C GLU A 341 25.39 1.13 11.85
N LYS A 342 24.21 0.51 11.81
CA LYS A 342 23.52 0.05 13.02
C LYS A 342 24.20 -1.16 13.66
N GLU A 343 24.71 -2.10 12.86
CA GLU A 343 25.42 -3.29 13.35
C GLU A 343 26.79 -2.91 13.98
N GLU A 344 27.49 -1.91 13.45
CA GLU A 344 28.78 -1.43 13.98
C GLU A 344 28.64 -0.64 15.28
N ASN A 345 27.45 -0.14 15.61
CA ASN A 345 27.19 0.66 16.80
C ASN A 345 26.56 -0.14 17.97
N ILE A 346 26.37 -1.46 17.81
CA ILE A 346 25.93 -2.40 18.86
C ILE A 346 27.11 -3.16 19.45
#